data_afa844a500d996c7bc050c96aecc782e
#
_entry.id   afa844a500d996c7bc050c96aecc782e
#
_cell.length_a   1.000
_cell.length_b   1.000
_cell.length_c   1.000
_cell.angle_alpha   90.00
_cell.angle_beta   90.00
_cell.angle_gamma   90.00
#
_symmetry.space_group_name_H-M   'P 1'
#
loop_
_entity.id
_entity.type
_entity.pdbx_description
1 polymer ?
#
loop_
_entity_poly.entity_id
_entity_poly.type
_entity_poly.pdbx_seq_one_letter_code
_entity_poly.pdbx_strand_id
1 'polypeptide(L)'
;DAGFVTGQTIVDSNDRGIVLEGPSSGRSQSFEKYQAGDRPLDTADFEVRVDEKNEAVSVLACPGKQAPIDHVRSEKTGKTLVHFDASVCRKCKVNTRCPVKIGAGVATLTIDGASYAGAARHHQYMEDTDYRKRCAIRAGVEATVSEMVRVHGVRRSRHRTEGRTRLQLLFAAIACNVKRFIRHGVLHGYVVSVTAKIKPSTAVTGLYAHLFFLFHHKFMPLIENRFILAFQRSKLLCSSVFNYRG
;
A
#
# COMPACT_ATOMS: atom_id res chain seq x y z
N ASP A 1 -0.74 2.23 6.61
CA ASP A 1 -1.83 1.90 7.54
C ASP A 1 -2.78 0.92 6.86
N ALA A 2 -2.55 -0.39 7.07
CA ALA A 2 -3.36 -1.45 6.45
C ALA A 2 -4.75 -1.61 7.12
N GLY A 3 -5.10 -0.73 8.06
CA GLY A 3 -6.30 -0.86 8.89
C GLY A 3 -7.64 -0.63 8.18
N PHE A 4 -7.62 -0.08 6.97
CA PHE A 4 -8.87 0.29 6.27
C PHE A 4 -9.46 -0.80 5.38
N VAL A 5 -8.64 -1.74 4.88
CA VAL A 5 -9.11 -2.82 4.02
C VAL A 5 -9.26 -4.09 4.85
N THR A 6 -10.34 -4.15 5.61
CA THR A 6 -10.75 -5.35 6.34
C THR A 6 -11.70 -6.20 5.50
N GLY A 7 -11.88 -7.47 5.86
CA GLY A 7 -12.89 -8.31 5.18
C GLY A 7 -14.29 -7.70 5.24
N GLN A 8 -14.67 -7.11 6.38
CA GLN A 8 -15.99 -6.45 6.52
C GLN A 8 -16.10 -5.23 5.61
N THR A 9 -15.08 -4.34 5.57
CA THR A 9 -15.14 -3.17 4.68
C THR A 9 -15.16 -3.56 3.20
N ILE A 10 -14.58 -4.70 2.82
CA ILE A 10 -14.67 -5.22 1.46
C ILE A 10 -16.13 -5.63 1.14
N VAL A 11 -16.77 -6.39 2.03
CA VAL A 11 -18.17 -6.78 1.87
C VAL A 11 -19.07 -5.56 1.78
N ASP A 12 -18.99 -4.65 2.75
CA ASP A 12 -19.81 -3.43 2.80
C ASP A 12 -19.62 -2.52 1.57
N SER A 13 -18.43 -2.52 1.00
CA SER A 13 -18.12 -1.75 -0.21
C SER A 13 -18.71 -2.40 -1.46
N ASN A 14 -18.60 -3.73 -1.56
CA ASN A 14 -19.18 -4.48 -2.67
C ASN A 14 -20.69 -4.34 -2.72
N ASP A 15 -21.38 -4.38 -1.57
CA ASP A 15 -22.83 -4.18 -1.46
C ASP A 15 -23.28 -2.79 -1.96
N ARG A 16 -22.38 -1.82 -1.90
CA ARG A 16 -22.59 -0.45 -2.43
C ARG A 16 -22.10 -0.28 -3.88
N GLY A 17 -21.65 -1.34 -4.53
CA GLY A 17 -21.06 -1.27 -5.88
C GLY A 17 -19.72 -0.54 -5.93
N ILE A 18 -19.00 -0.41 -4.80
CA ILE A 18 -17.72 0.26 -4.71
C ILE A 18 -16.60 -0.78 -4.69
N VAL A 19 -15.67 -0.69 -5.63
CA VAL A 19 -14.48 -1.53 -5.65
C VAL A 19 -13.42 -0.94 -4.72
N LEU A 20 -13.18 -1.58 -3.57
CA LEU A 20 -12.16 -1.17 -2.64
C LEU A 20 -10.81 -1.80 -3.02
N GLU A 21 -9.82 -0.98 -3.38
CA GLU A 21 -8.45 -1.45 -3.70
C GLU A 21 -7.50 -1.21 -2.53
N GLY A 22 -6.72 -2.23 -2.20
CA GLY A 22 -5.70 -2.17 -1.15
C GLY A 22 -5.36 -3.55 -0.60
N PRO A 23 -4.18 -3.69 0.06
CA PRO A 23 -3.83 -4.93 0.75
C PRO A 23 -4.77 -5.15 1.93
N SER A 24 -5.21 -6.40 2.11
CA SER A 24 -6.06 -6.77 3.27
C SER A 24 -5.28 -6.63 4.58
N SER A 25 -5.91 -6.01 5.58
CA SER A 25 -5.32 -5.87 6.92
C SER A 25 -5.28 -7.21 7.69
N GLY A 26 -4.33 -7.32 8.61
CA GLY A 26 -4.24 -8.44 9.54
C GLY A 26 -3.61 -9.73 8.98
N ARG A 27 -3.12 -9.73 7.76
CA ARG A 27 -2.48 -10.88 7.11
C ARG A 27 -1.09 -10.50 6.62
N SER A 28 -0.09 -10.67 7.48
CA SER A 28 1.31 -10.43 7.12
C SER A 28 2.01 -11.76 6.82
N GLN A 29 2.06 -12.12 5.55
CA GLN A 29 3.04 -13.10 5.08
C GLN A 29 4.03 -12.39 4.15
N SER A 30 5.32 -12.72 4.26
CA SER A 30 6.26 -12.28 3.27
C SER A 30 5.93 -12.93 1.93
N PHE A 31 6.14 -12.20 0.84
CA PHE A 31 5.92 -12.70 -0.52
C PHE A 31 6.67 -14.02 -0.78
N GLU A 32 7.89 -14.14 -0.27
CA GLU A 32 8.72 -15.34 -0.38
C GLU A 32 8.08 -16.56 0.30
N LYS A 33 7.53 -16.38 1.50
CA LYS A 33 6.83 -17.46 2.23
C LYS A 33 5.54 -17.88 1.53
N TYR A 34 4.84 -16.93 0.92
CA TYR A 34 3.63 -17.23 0.15
C TYR A 34 3.96 -18.08 -1.08
N GLN A 35 5.01 -17.74 -1.82
CA GLN A 35 5.43 -18.46 -3.03
C GLN A 35 6.08 -19.83 -2.74
N ALA A 36 6.67 -20.03 -1.59
CA ALA A 36 7.26 -21.30 -1.21
C ALA A 36 6.29 -22.48 -1.12
N GLY A 37 4.98 -22.23 -1.25
CA GLY A 37 3.95 -23.27 -1.25
C GLY A 37 3.73 -23.96 0.10
N ASP A 38 4.47 -23.56 1.13
CA ASP A 38 4.41 -24.11 2.48
C ASP A 38 3.68 -23.21 3.49
N ARG A 39 2.85 -22.30 2.98
CA ARG A 39 2.07 -21.39 3.79
C ARG A 39 0.91 -22.10 4.51
N PRO A 40 0.47 -21.60 5.66
CA PRO A 40 -0.81 -22.01 6.23
C PRO A 40 -1.94 -21.74 5.23
N LEU A 41 -2.82 -22.72 5.08
CA LEU A 41 -4.04 -22.57 4.27
C LEU A 41 -5.04 -21.67 5.02
N ASP A 42 -5.83 -20.95 4.27
CA ASP A 42 -6.89 -20.10 4.83
C ASP A 42 -8.23 -20.32 4.11
N THR A 43 -9.22 -19.49 4.42
CA THR A 43 -10.58 -19.66 3.91
C THR A 43 -10.70 -19.49 2.39
N ALA A 44 -9.75 -18.78 1.75
CA ALA A 44 -9.76 -18.59 0.30
C ALA A 44 -9.20 -19.80 -0.48
N ASP A 45 -8.53 -20.73 0.21
CA ASP A 45 -8.09 -21.99 -0.42
C ASP A 45 -9.23 -23.03 -0.59
N PHE A 46 -10.39 -22.75 -0.03
CA PHE A 46 -11.59 -23.58 -0.17
C PHE A 46 -12.40 -23.13 -1.38
N GLU A 47 -13.02 -24.09 -2.05
CA GLU A 47 -14.03 -23.79 -3.07
C GLU A 47 -15.31 -23.32 -2.38
N VAL A 48 -15.61 -22.03 -2.55
CA VAL A 48 -16.66 -21.36 -1.81
C VAL A 48 -17.65 -20.73 -2.78
N ARG A 49 -18.94 -20.90 -2.50
CA ARG A 49 -20.01 -20.12 -3.12
C ARG A 49 -20.49 -19.09 -2.11
N VAL A 50 -20.42 -17.84 -2.51
CA VAL A 50 -20.93 -16.70 -1.73
C VAL A 50 -22.25 -16.28 -2.35
N ASP A 51 -23.27 -16.00 -1.54
CA ASP A 51 -24.53 -15.46 -2.03
C ASP A 51 -24.41 -14.02 -2.54
N GLU A 52 -25.43 -13.52 -3.24
CA GLU A 52 -25.42 -12.18 -3.87
C GLU A 52 -25.20 -11.05 -2.85
N LYS A 53 -25.57 -11.25 -1.59
CA LYS A 53 -25.42 -10.27 -0.50
C LYS A 53 -24.14 -10.46 0.32
N ASN A 54 -23.26 -11.40 -0.09
CA ASN A 54 -22.05 -11.78 0.66
C ASN A 54 -22.29 -12.19 2.14
N GLU A 55 -23.53 -12.52 2.49
CA GLU A 55 -23.92 -12.87 3.86
C GLU A 55 -23.81 -14.37 4.14
N ALA A 56 -24.25 -15.20 3.19
CA ALA A 56 -24.17 -16.65 3.31
C ALA A 56 -23.00 -17.20 2.52
N VAL A 57 -22.21 -18.03 3.18
CA VAL A 57 -21.03 -18.67 2.59
C VAL A 57 -21.23 -20.17 2.66
N SER A 58 -21.24 -20.83 1.49
CA SER A 58 -21.32 -22.29 1.37
C SER A 58 -19.99 -22.81 0.83
N VAL A 59 -19.36 -23.72 1.56
CA VAL A 59 -18.14 -24.40 1.11
C VAL A 59 -18.52 -25.58 0.25
N LEU A 60 -18.00 -25.66 -0.96
CA LEU A 60 -18.26 -26.75 -1.90
C LEU A 60 -17.24 -27.88 -1.74
N ALA A 61 -15.96 -27.51 -1.59
CA ALA A 61 -14.88 -28.46 -1.39
C ALA A 61 -13.73 -27.84 -0.59
N CYS A 62 -13.02 -28.69 0.17
CA CYS A 62 -11.78 -28.29 0.84
C CYS A 62 -10.57 -28.38 -0.12
N PRO A 63 -9.39 -27.86 0.22
CA PRO A 63 -8.16 -28.00 -0.57
C PRO A 63 -7.76 -29.46 -0.84
N GLY A 64 -8.17 -30.39 0.02
CA GLY A 64 -8.03 -31.83 -0.18
C GLY A 64 -9.11 -32.46 -1.06
N LYS A 65 -9.97 -31.65 -1.72
CA LYS A 65 -11.08 -32.09 -2.58
C LYS A 65 -12.15 -32.92 -1.86
N GLN A 66 -12.30 -32.73 -0.57
CA GLN A 66 -13.39 -33.33 0.19
C GLN A 66 -14.58 -32.39 0.25
N ALA A 67 -15.78 -32.89 -0.07
CA ALA A 67 -17.02 -32.18 0.15
C ALA A 67 -17.37 -32.13 1.66
N PRO A 68 -17.99 -31.05 2.14
CA PRO A 68 -18.47 -30.99 3.50
C PRO A 68 -19.66 -31.94 3.71
N ILE A 69 -19.87 -32.38 4.98
CA ILE A 69 -21.00 -33.19 5.39
C ILE A 69 -22.24 -32.29 5.49
N ASP A 70 -22.11 -31.19 6.20
CA ASP A 70 -23.18 -30.21 6.38
C ASP A 70 -22.65 -28.78 6.64
N HIS A 71 -23.59 -27.83 6.68
CA HIS A 71 -23.36 -26.43 6.99
C HIS A 71 -24.37 -25.97 8.03
N VAL A 72 -23.89 -25.47 9.16
CA VAL A 72 -24.72 -24.91 10.23
C VAL A 72 -24.47 -23.43 10.35
N ARG A 73 -25.43 -22.57 9.96
CA ARG A 73 -25.33 -21.14 10.12
C ARG A 73 -25.77 -20.67 11.48
N SER A 74 -24.95 -19.89 12.15
CA SER A 74 -25.31 -19.24 13.41
C SER A 74 -25.99 -17.90 13.13
N GLU A 75 -27.26 -17.76 13.45
CA GLU A 75 -28.01 -16.49 13.30
C GLU A 75 -27.44 -15.37 14.15
N LYS A 76 -26.89 -15.68 15.33
CA LYS A 76 -26.32 -14.67 16.25
C LYS A 76 -25.04 -14.04 15.74
N THR A 77 -24.20 -14.82 15.04
CA THR A 77 -22.86 -14.37 14.63
C THR A 77 -22.73 -14.19 13.12
N GLY A 78 -23.72 -14.62 12.33
CA GLY A 78 -23.66 -14.66 10.87
C GLY A 78 -22.62 -15.65 10.29
N LYS A 79 -21.93 -16.40 11.16
CA LYS A 79 -20.89 -17.35 10.76
C LYS A 79 -21.47 -18.68 10.39
N THR A 80 -20.88 -19.32 9.38
CA THR A 80 -21.21 -20.69 8.98
C THR A 80 -20.17 -21.64 9.55
N LEU A 81 -20.65 -22.65 10.28
CA LEU A 81 -19.83 -23.76 10.73
C LEU A 81 -19.99 -24.88 9.71
N VAL A 82 -18.89 -25.31 9.14
CA VAL A 82 -18.84 -26.33 8.09
C VAL A 82 -18.23 -27.60 8.69
N HIS A 83 -18.91 -28.73 8.53
CA HIS A 83 -18.47 -30.00 9.05
C HIS A 83 -17.87 -30.89 7.96
N PHE A 84 -16.74 -31.52 8.28
CA PHE A 84 -16.06 -32.49 7.44
C PHE A 84 -15.84 -33.78 8.21
N ASP A 85 -15.58 -34.88 7.50
CA ASP A 85 -15.23 -36.16 8.10
C ASP A 85 -13.85 -36.10 8.78
N ALA A 86 -13.82 -36.24 10.08
CA ALA A 86 -12.59 -36.21 10.87
C ALA A 86 -11.63 -37.35 10.50
N SER A 87 -12.12 -38.50 10.05
CA SER A 87 -11.30 -39.63 9.67
C SER A 87 -10.49 -39.37 8.41
N VAL A 88 -11.10 -38.68 7.44
CA VAL A 88 -10.46 -38.24 6.20
C VAL A 88 -9.50 -37.07 6.47
N CYS A 89 -9.95 -36.12 7.28
CA CYS A 89 -9.11 -34.94 7.62
C CYS A 89 -7.82 -35.34 8.37
N ARG A 90 -7.86 -36.36 9.25
CA ARG A 90 -6.66 -36.85 9.96
C ARG A 90 -5.60 -37.45 9.00
N LYS A 91 -6.04 -38.07 7.90
CA LYS A 91 -5.17 -38.67 6.88
C LYS A 91 -4.78 -37.72 5.76
N CYS A 92 -5.32 -36.49 5.80
CA CYS A 92 -5.10 -35.52 4.74
C CYS A 92 -3.65 -35.01 4.74
N LYS A 93 -3.03 -34.93 3.56
CA LYS A 93 -1.64 -34.47 3.39
C LYS A 93 -1.40 -33.04 3.85
N VAL A 94 -2.46 -32.21 3.84
CA VAL A 94 -2.39 -30.80 4.20
C VAL A 94 -2.99 -30.48 5.57
N ASN A 95 -3.29 -31.49 6.40
CA ASN A 95 -3.96 -31.31 7.69
C ASN A 95 -3.21 -30.37 8.64
N THR A 96 -1.86 -30.41 8.64
CA THR A 96 -1.00 -29.57 9.50
C THR A 96 -1.07 -28.08 9.17
N ARG A 97 -1.45 -27.75 7.93
CA ARG A 97 -1.56 -26.38 7.45
C ARG A 97 -3.00 -25.90 7.28
N CYS A 98 -3.96 -26.84 7.44
CA CYS A 98 -5.37 -26.60 7.20
C CYS A 98 -6.01 -25.89 8.40
N PRO A 99 -6.86 -24.87 8.20
CA PRO A 99 -7.54 -24.16 9.29
C PRO A 99 -8.68 -24.96 9.93
N VAL A 100 -8.99 -26.14 9.39
CA VAL A 100 -10.03 -27.05 9.93
C VAL A 100 -9.59 -27.61 11.26
N LYS A 101 -10.42 -27.47 12.28
CA LYS A 101 -10.21 -28.04 13.62
C LYS A 101 -10.73 -29.46 13.66
N ILE A 102 -9.84 -30.43 13.87
CA ILE A 102 -10.20 -31.86 13.90
C ILE A 102 -10.61 -32.23 15.30
N GLY A 103 -11.90 -32.55 15.49
CA GLY A 103 -12.47 -33.09 16.72
C GLY A 103 -12.46 -34.64 16.77
N ALA A 104 -13.14 -35.20 17.77
CA ALA A 104 -13.22 -36.69 17.96
C ALA A 104 -13.95 -37.37 16.80
N GLY A 105 -15.11 -36.86 16.39
CA GLY A 105 -15.94 -37.42 15.32
C GLY A 105 -16.07 -36.55 14.08
N VAL A 106 -15.99 -35.25 14.26
CA VAL A 106 -16.22 -34.27 13.20
C VAL A 106 -15.06 -33.27 13.15
N ALA A 107 -14.67 -32.85 11.95
CA ALA A 107 -13.73 -31.77 11.72
C ALA A 107 -14.50 -30.53 11.32
N THR A 108 -14.17 -29.36 11.88
CA THR A 108 -14.97 -28.13 11.77
C THR A 108 -14.18 -26.97 11.22
N LEU A 109 -14.80 -26.21 10.30
CA LEU A 109 -14.31 -24.94 9.79
C LEU A 109 -15.36 -23.87 10.10
N THR A 110 -14.92 -22.75 10.66
CA THR A 110 -15.79 -21.57 10.83
C THR A 110 -15.45 -20.55 9.75
N ILE A 111 -16.43 -20.16 8.95
CA ILE A 111 -16.27 -19.21 7.85
C ILE A 111 -17.41 -18.20 7.86
N ASP A 112 -17.12 -16.98 7.44
CA ASP A 112 -18.08 -15.92 7.13
C ASP A 112 -17.64 -15.14 5.88
N GLY A 113 -18.54 -14.36 5.31
CA GLY A 113 -18.29 -13.58 4.10
C GLY A 113 -17.10 -12.64 4.25
N ALA A 114 -16.96 -12.02 5.43
CA ALA A 114 -15.86 -11.09 5.69
C ALA A 114 -14.50 -11.81 5.76
N SER A 115 -14.42 -12.95 6.46
CA SER A 115 -13.17 -13.72 6.54
C SER A 115 -12.74 -14.26 5.18
N TYR A 116 -13.70 -14.72 4.37
CA TYR A 116 -13.45 -15.16 3.01
C TYR A 116 -13.00 -14.01 2.11
N ALA A 117 -13.73 -12.88 2.09
CA ALA A 117 -13.39 -11.71 1.28
C ALA A 117 -11.99 -11.16 1.61
N GLY A 118 -11.64 -11.10 2.91
CA GLY A 118 -10.32 -10.70 3.37
C GLY A 118 -9.22 -11.66 2.91
N ALA A 119 -9.46 -12.97 2.94
CA ALA A 119 -8.53 -13.99 2.48
C ALA A 119 -8.35 -13.94 0.96
N ALA A 120 -9.45 -13.90 0.21
CA ALA A 120 -9.43 -13.81 -1.26
C ALA A 120 -8.69 -12.56 -1.74
N ARG A 121 -8.89 -11.41 -1.06
CA ARG A 121 -8.18 -10.17 -1.34
C ARG A 121 -6.67 -10.29 -1.06
N HIS A 122 -6.30 -11.01 0.00
CA HIS A 122 -4.90 -11.26 0.30
C HIS A 122 -4.23 -12.13 -0.78
N HIS A 123 -4.90 -13.19 -1.22
CA HIS A 123 -4.41 -14.03 -2.32
C HIS A 123 -4.26 -13.21 -3.61
N GLN A 124 -5.26 -12.41 -3.97
CA GLN A 124 -5.19 -11.52 -5.11
C GLN A 124 -3.98 -10.58 -5.03
N TYR A 125 -3.71 -10.01 -3.85
CA TYR A 125 -2.54 -9.14 -3.64
C TYR A 125 -1.21 -9.91 -3.81
N MET A 126 -1.17 -11.17 -3.39
CA MET A 126 0.06 -11.98 -3.48
C MET A 126 0.30 -12.54 -4.88
N GLU A 127 -0.73 -12.86 -5.63
CA GLU A 127 -0.65 -13.52 -6.93
C GLU A 127 -0.65 -12.53 -8.10
N ASP A 128 -1.51 -11.51 -8.06
CA ASP A 128 -1.68 -10.55 -9.15
C ASP A 128 -0.68 -9.39 -9.04
N THR A 129 0.28 -9.36 -9.98
CA THR A 129 1.28 -8.29 -10.07
C THR A 129 0.67 -6.93 -10.40
N ASP A 130 -0.38 -6.90 -11.23
CA ASP A 130 -0.99 -5.65 -11.65
C ASP A 130 -1.88 -5.08 -10.56
N TYR A 131 -2.53 -5.94 -9.79
CA TYR A 131 -3.21 -5.53 -8.57
C TYR A 131 -2.24 -4.90 -7.56
N ARG A 132 -1.05 -5.51 -7.35
CA ARG A 132 -0.02 -4.92 -6.48
C ARG A 132 0.46 -3.56 -6.97
N LYS A 133 0.64 -3.38 -8.28
CA LYS A 133 1.02 -2.07 -8.85
C LYS A 133 -0.06 -1.02 -8.58
N ARG A 134 -1.35 -1.36 -8.74
CA ARG A 134 -2.45 -0.44 -8.40
C ARG A 134 -2.46 -0.09 -6.92
N CYS A 135 -2.29 -1.06 -6.04
CA CYS A 135 -2.18 -0.81 -4.59
C CYS A 135 -0.97 0.07 -4.24
N ALA A 136 0.14 -0.03 -4.98
CA ALA A 136 1.35 0.76 -4.75
C ALA A 136 1.14 2.26 -5.04
N ILE A 137 0.19 2.64 -5.91
CA ILE A 137 -0.16 4.04 -6.17
C ILE A 137 -0.61 4.72 -4.87
N ARG A 138 -1.41 4.05 -4.06
CA ARG A 138 -1.85 4.55 -2.75
C ARG A 138 -0.67 4.80 -1.80
N ALA A 139 0.28 3.87 -1.74
CA ALA A 139 1.49 4.04 -0.93
C ALA A 139 2.28 5.30 -1.36
N GLY A 140 2.32 5.61 -2.66
CA GLY A 140 2.92 6.84 -3.18
C GLY A 140 2.22 8.11 -2.69
N VAL A 141 0.89 8.10 -2.61
CA VAL A 141 0.11 9.23 -2.06
C VAL A 141 0.38 9.40 -0.57
N GLU A 142 0.36 8.31 0.20
CA GLU A 142 0.64 8.32 1.64
C GLU A 142 2.06 8.81 1.94
N ALA A 143 3.04 8.37 1.15
CA ALA A 143 4.42 8.85 1.24
C ALA A 143 4.51 10.37 0.97
N THR A 144 3.73 10.87 0.00
CA THR A 144 3.67 12.31 -0.31
C THR A 144 3.10 13.10 0.86
N VAL A 145 1.97 12.66 1.42
CA VAL A 145 1.35 13.32 2.58
C VAL A 145 2.30 13.28 3.79
N SER A 146 2.97 12.15 4.02
CA SER A 146 3.97 12.01 5.09
C SER A 146 5.15 12.95 4.90
N GLU A 147 5.65 13.12 3.67
CA GLU A 147 6.71 14.07 3.35
C GLU A 147 6.25 15.52 3.59
N MET A 148 5.07 15.90 3.12
CA MET A 148 4.50 17.22 3.37
C MET A 148 4.37 17.52 4.86
N VAL A 149 3.95 16.54 5.66
CA VAL A 149 3.79 16.70 7.11
C VAL A 149 5.15 16.79 7.82
N ARG A 150 6.07 15.87 7.53
CA ARG A 150 7.34 15.74 8.28
C ARG A 150 8.38 16.74 7.84
N VAL A 151 8.51 16.99 6.52
CA VAL A 151 9.56 17.85 5.96
C VAL A 151 9.09 19.29 5.87
N HIS A 152 7.84 19.51 5.44
CA HIS A 152 7.31 20.85 5.19
C HIS A 152 6.41 21.38 6.30
N GLY A 153 6.18 20.60 7.36
CA GLY A 153 5.44 21.02 8.55
C GLY A 153 3.98 21.36 8.30
N VAL A 154 3.33 20.73 7.31
CA VAL A 154 1.97 21.08 6.85
C VAL A 154 0.89 20.74 7.86
N ARG A 155 1.19 19.88 8.86
CA ARG A 155 0.24 19.50 9.92
C ARG A 155 -0.22 20.68 10.75
N ARG A 156 0.61 21.71 10.88
CA ARG A 156 0.28 22.94 11.63
C ARG A 156 0.38 24.13 10.69
N SER A 157 -0.75 24.82 10.49
CA SER A 157 -0.72 26.09 9.78
C SER A 157 0.07 27.13 10.58
N ARG A 158 1.00 27.81 9.92
CA ARG A 158 1.70 28.98 10.47
C ARG A 158 0.88 30.25 10.34
N HIS A 159 -0.23 30.17 9.66
CA HIS A 159 -1.09 31.31 9.32
C HIS A 159 -2.50 31.11 9.88
N ARG A 160 -3.14 32.19 10.32
CA ARG A 160 -4.50 32.16 10.86
C ARG A 160 -5.59 32.28 9.79
N THR A 161 -5.24 32.69 8.57
CA THR A 161 -6.21 32.88 7.49
C THR A 161 -6.16 31.70 6.52
N GLU A 162 -7.31 31.31 6.00
CA GLU A 162 -7.46 30.20 5.05
C GLU A 162 -6.59 30.40 3.80
N GLY A 163 -6.61 31.59 3.20
CA GLY A 163 -5.83 31.89 2.00
C GLY A 163 -4.33 31.69 2.18
N ARG A 164 -3.77 32.12 3.32
CA ARG A 164 -2.34 31.92 3.61
C ARG A 164 -2.01 30.46 3.95
N THR A 165 -2.93 29.75 4.61
CA THR A 165 -2.80 28.30 4.86
C THR A 165 -2.81 27.54 3.55
N ARG A 166 -3.70 27.89 2.63
CA ARG A 166 -3.76 27.30 1.29
C ARG A 166 -2.48 27.54 0.49
N LEU A 167 -1.90 28.73 0.59
CA LEU A 167 -0.60 29.06 -0.01
C LEU A 167 0.54 28.20 0.59
N GLN A 168 0.58 28.01 1.90
CA GLN A 168 1.55 27.12 2.56
C GLN A 168 1.46 25.68 2.02
N LEU A 169 0.25 25.14 1.87
CA LEU A 169 0.00 23.81 1.30
C LEU A 169 0.47 23.73 -0.15
N LEU A 170 0.18 24.75 -0.95
CA LEU A 170 0.56 24.81 -2.34
C LEU A 170 2.10 24.83 -2.51
N PHE A 171 2.81 25.64 -1.73
CA PHE A 171 4.27 25.67 -1.76
C PHE A 171 4.90 24.35 -1.31
N ALA A 172 4.33 23.69 -0.31
CA ALA A 172 4.78 22.37 0.11
C ALA A 172 4.59 21.32 -1.00
N ALA A 173 3.44 21.35 -1.69
CA ALA A 173 3.18 20.46 -2.82
C ALA A 173 4.14 20.71 -4.00
N ILE A 174 4.40 21.98 -4.33
CA ILE A 174 5.38 22.37 -5.37
C ILE A 174 6.76 21.87 -4.98
N ALA A 175 7.22 22.07 -3.75
CA ALA A 175 8.53 21.60 -3.28
C ALA A 175 8.68 20.08 -3.39
N CYS A 176 7.65 19.31 -3.01
CA CYS A 176 7.63 17.85 -3.18
C CYS A 176 7.75 17.45 -4.66
N ASN A 177 7.01 18.13 -5.55
CA ASN A 177 7.01 17.82 -6.97
C ASN A 177 8.34 18.18 -7.65
N VAL A 178 8.90 19.34 -7.33
CA VAL A 178 10.23 19.76 -7.84
C VAL A 178 11.32 18.76 -7.40
N LYS A 179 11.32 18.38 -6.13
CA LYS A 179 12.26 17.36 -5.62
C LYS A 179 12.14 16.04 -6.36
N ARG A 180 10.92 15.58 -6.63
CA ARG A 180 10.67 14.34 -7.38
C ARG A 180 11.10 14.46 -8.84
N PHE A 181 10.79 15.58 -9.47
CA PHE A 181 11.19 15.86 -10.84
C PHE A 181 12.72 15.83 -10.98
N ILE A 182 13.45 16.51 -10.09
CA ILE A 182 14.92 16.49 -10.07
C ILE A 182 15.43 15.06 -9.86
N ARG A 183 14.90 14.34 -8.87
CA ARG A 183 15.31 12.97 -8.58
C ARG A 183 15.06 12.03 -9.74
N HIS A 184 13.90 12.14 -10.37
CA HIS A 184 13.56 11.35 -11.56
C HIS A 184 14.47 11.72 -12.74
N GLY A 185 14.70 13.01 -13.00
CA GLY A 185 15.57 13.47 -14.04
C GLY A 185 17.03 13.00 -13.88
N VAL A 186 17.54 13.02 -12.65
CA VAL A 186 18.89 12.51 -12.34
C VAL A 186 18.98 11.00 -12.52
N LEU A 187 17.98 10.23 -12.02
CA LEU A 187 17.98 8.77 -12.11
C LEU A 187 17.82 8.27 -13.55
N HIS A 188 17.09 8.99 -14.39
CA HIS A 188 16.84 8.59 -15.78
C HIS A 188 17.72 9.33 -16.81
N GLY A 189 18.72 10.08 -16.37
CA GLY A 189 19.68 10.74 -17.26
C GLY A 189 19.10 11.86 -18.14
N TYR A 190 17.84 12.28 -17.92
CA TYR A 190 17.20 13.32 -18.74
C TYR A 190 17.84 14.68 -18.59
N VAL A 191 18.49 14.99 -17.48
CA VAL A 191 19.11 16.30 -17.22
C VAL A 191 20.37 16.50 -18.05
N VAL A 192 21.06 15.43 -18.44
CA VAL A 192 22.31 15.53 -19.23
C VAL A 192 22.05 15.76 -20.72
N SER A 193 20.87 15.36 -21.24
CA SER A 193 20.59 15.42 -22.68
C SER A 193 19.96 16.74 -23.17
N VAL A 194 19.36 17.51 -22.27
CA VAL A 194 18.72 18.80 -22.66
C VAL A 194 19.75 19.87 -22.99
N THR A 195 20.90 19.89 -22.33
CA THR A 195 21.99 20.81 -22.63
C THR A 195 22.74 20.48 -23.91
N ALA A 196 22.70 19.21 -24.35
CA ALA A 196 23.43 18.77 -25.56
C ALA A 196 22.65 18.93 -26.88
N LYS A 197 21.34 19.23 -26.85
CA LYS A 197 20.47 19.28 -28.05
C LYS A 197 19.98 20.67 -28.44
N ILE A 198 20.36 21.73 -27.73
CA ILE A 198 20.05 23.09 -28.16
C ILE A 198 21.12 23.54 -29.15
N LYS A 199 20.91 23.25 -30.44
CA LYS A 199 21.67 23.93 -31.51
C LYS A 199 21.25 25.39 -31.49
N PRO A 200 22.22 26.34 -31.41
CA PRO A 200 21.88 27.75 -31.46
C PRO A 200 21.50 28.12 -32.90
N SER A 201 20.24 28.27 -33.17
CA SER A 201 19.80 28.95 -34.39
C SER A 201 18.79 30.02 -34.04
N THR A 202 19.18 31.27 -34.31
CA THR A 202 18.42 32.49 -34.38
C THR A 202 18.30 33.33 -33.10
N ALA A 203 18.26 34.65 -33.28
CA ALA A 203 18.42 35.73 -32.32
C ALA A 203 17.51 35.72 -31.06
N VAL A 204 16.44 34.92 -31.03
CA VAL A 204 15.56 34.79 -29.89
C VAL A 204 16.15 33.83 -28.84
N THR A 205 16.96 32.86 -29.26
CA THR A 205 17.65 31.92 -28.35
C THR A 205 18.81 32.59 -27.61
N GLY A 206 19.39 33.65 -28.14
CA GLY A 206 20.46 34.42 -27.47
C GLY A 206 20.00 35.09 -26.18
N LEU A 207 18.77 35.62 -26.16
CA LEU A 207 18.22 36.30 -24.99
C LEU A 207 17.85 35.29 -23.88
N TYR A 208 17.27 34.15 -24.26
CA TYR A 208 16.94 33.08 -23.31
C TYR A 208 18.20 32.37 -22.81
N ALA A 209 19.19 32.13 -23.67
CA ALA A 209 20.47 31.57 -23.26
C ALA A 209 21.25 32.53 -22.35
N HIS A 210 21.17 33.83 -22.61
CA HIS A 210 21.82 34.83 -21.76
C HIS A 210 21.10 35.00 -20.41
N LEU A 211 19.79 35.00 -20.38
CA LEU A 211 18.98 34.96 -19.14
C LEU A 211 19.19 33.64 -18.35
N PHE A 212 19.28 32.51 -19.04
CA PHE A 212 19.56 31.22 -18.41
C PHE A 212 20.99 31.15 -17.87
N PHE A 213 21.96 31.71 -18.61
CA PHE A 213 23.36 31.80 -18.20
C PHE A 213 23.55 32.77 -17.02
N LEU A 214 22.87 33.94 -17.03
CA LEU A 214 22.85 34.87 -15.89
C LEU A 214 22.14 34.26 -14.66
N PHE A 215 21.07 33.51 -14.87
CA PHE A 215 20.38 32.84 -13.80
C PHE A 215 21.23 31.69 -13.23
N HIS A 216 21.87 30.91 -14.09
CA HIS A 216 22.74 29.80 -13.66
C HIS A 216 24.04 30.30 -13.01
N HIS A 217 24.68 31.33 -13.54
CA HIS A 217 25.95 31.83 -12.97
C HIS A 217 25.79 32.76 -11.78
N LYS A 218 24.71 33.54 -11.70
CA LYS A 218 24.51 34.49 -10.60
C LYS A 218 23.60 34.00 -9.50
N PHE A 219 22.58 33.18 -9.84
CA PHE A 219 21.58 32.72 -8.86
C PHE A 219 21.80 31.29 -8.36
N MET A 220 22.30 30.37 -9.20
CA MET A 220 22.56 29.01 -8.77
C MET A 220 23.62 28.88 -7.66
N PRO A 221 24.77 29.58 -7.71
CA PRO A 221 25.74 29.56 -6.62
C PRO A 221 25.18 30.13 -5.31
N LEU A 222 24.25 31.10 -5.39
CA LEU A 222 23.58 31.67 -4.21
C LEU A 222 22.55 30.70 -3.63
N ILE A 223 21.90 29.93 -4.49
CA ILE A 223 20.94 28.90 -4.08
C ILE A 223 21.70 27.68 -3.53
N GLU A 224 22.76 27.24 -4.20
CA GLU A 224 23.61 26.12 -3.73
C GLU A 224 24.30 26.46 -2.42
N ASN A 225 24.88 27.64 -2.27
CA ASN A 225 25.51 28.07 -1.01
C ASN A 225 24.51 28.21 0.13
N ARG A 226 23.30 28.68 -0.13
CA ARG A 226 22.25 28.73 0.91
C ARG A 226 21.69 27.34 1.24
N PHE A 227 21.57 26.43 0.25
CA PHE A 227 21.16 25.07 0.49
C PHE A 227 22.24 24.25 1.21
N ILE A 228 23.51 24.40 0.86
CA ILE A 228 24.64 23.75 1.52
C ILE A 228 24.77 24.27 2.95
N LEU A 229 24.66 25.58 3.18
CA LEU A 229 24.67 26.17 4.54
C LEU A 229 23.45 25.75 5.36
N ALA A 230 22.26 25.63 4.77
CA ALA A 230 21.08 25.13 5.46
C ALA A 230 21.22 23.63 5.79
N PHE A 231 21.82 22.85 4.89
CA PHE A 231 22.07 21.42 5.10
C PHE A 231 23.18 21.16 6.12
N GLN A 232 24.23 21.97 6.15
CA GLN A 232 25.28 21.92 7.17
C GLN A 232 24.76 22.36 8.54
N ARG A 233 23.91 23.40 8.61
CA ARG A 233 23.25 23.79 9.85
C ARG A 233 22.28 22.73 10.39
N SER A 234 21.58 22.00 9.50
CA SER A 234 20.71 20.90 9.93
C SER A 234 21.51 19.69 10.44
N LYS A 235 22.70 19.42 9.90
CA LYS A 235 23.61 18.40 10.43
C LYS A 235 24.19 18.77 11.80
N LEU A 236 24.55 20.02 12.02
CA LEU A 236 25.04 20.51 13.30
C LEU A 236 23.95 20.49 14.40
N LEU A 237 22.70 20.75 14.04
CA LEU A 237 21.57 20.66 14.96
C LEU A 237 21.19 19.20 15.29
N CYS A 238 21.42 18.28 14.36
CA CYS A 238 21.15 16.86 14.59
C CYS A 238 22.22 16.20 15.48
N SER A 239 23.48 16.62 15.38
CA SER A 239 24.57 16.12 16.24
C SER A 239 24.50 16.65 17.66
N SER A 240 23.95 17.85 17.89
CA SER A 240 23.77 18.42 19.23
C SER A 240 22.58 17.81 20.00
N VAL A 241 21.60 17.22 19.30
CA VAL A 241 20.45 16.56 19.95
C VAL A 241 20.78 15.11 20.36
N PHE A 242 21.76 14.47 19.73
CA PHE A 242 22.17 13.10 20.06
C PHE A 242 23.16 12.99 21.22
N ASN A 243 23.79 14.11 21.64
CA ASN A 243 24.74 14.13 22.74
C ASN A 243 24.12 14.47 24.13
N TYR A 244 22.78 14.47 24.25
CA TYR A 244 22.11 14.79 25.53
C TYR A 244 21.38 13.58 26.13
N ARG A 245 21.87 12.35 25.92
CA ARG A 245 21.49 11.15 26.67
C ARG A 245 22.74 10.28 26.86
N GLY A 246 23.57 10.63 27.80
CA GLY A 246 24.53 9.84 28.49
C GLY A 246 24.29 10.02 29.97
#